data_b132fdc1bbd870a8583835d06843f15e
#
_entry.id   b132fdc1bbd870a8583835d06843f15e
#
_cell.length_a   1.000
_cell.length_b   1.000
_cell.length_c   1.000
_cell.angle_alpha   90.00
_cell.angle_beta   90.00
_cell.angle_gamma   90.00
#
_symmetry.space_group_name_H-M   'P 1'
#
loop_
_entity.id
_entity.type
_entity.pdbx_description
1 polymer ?
#
loop_
_entity_poly.entity_id
_entity_poly.type
_entity_poly.pdbx_seq_one_letter_code
_entity_poly.pdbx_strand_id
1 'polypeptide(L)'
;VHPDVRRMLLSQRAFAEGSRALNTYIGVLFDQHEHSKDEASRTRAGQLLGLLTPICKGFGSEMGTENTNLALQCFGGHGFIAETGVEQFVRDMRITQLYEGTTGIQGLDLLARKVLGSQGATLKILTDEVAEFCAEHVDVDALKMFITPLLALTTQWRSLSAEIGRAATEKTADELGSAAVDYLMFSGYVT
;
A
#
# COMPACT_ATOMS: atom_id res chain seq x y z
N VAL A 1 3.90 25.79 -16.52
CA VAL A 1 4.62 25.01 -15.48
C VAL A 1 5.49 23.99 -16.19
N HIS A 2 6.77 23.87 -15.77
CA HIS A 2 7.74 22.92 -16.33
C HIS A 2 7.22 21.48 -16.26
N PRO A 3 7.42 20.63 -17.29
CA PRO A 3 6.90 19.25 -17.30
C PRO A 3 7.30 18.42 -16.08
N ASP A 4 8.55 18.54 -15.62
CA ASP A 4 9.01 17.80 -14.43
C ASP A 4 8.33 18.27 -13.13
N VAL A 5 8.06 19.56 -12.99
CA VAL A 5 7.27 20.08 -11.84
C VAL A 5 5.84 19.53 -11.89
N ARG A 6 5.23 19.43 -13.07
CA ARG A 6 3.90 18.81 -13.23
C ARG A 6 3.92 17.34 -12.83
N ARG A 7 4.96 16.58 -13.20
CA ARG A 7 5.14 15.19 -12.79
C ARG A 7 5.21 15.07 -11.26
N MET A 8 6.05 15.88 -10.61
CA MET A 8 6.18 15.88 -9.15
C MET A 8 4.87 16.22 -8.45
N LEU A 9 4.15 17.25 -8.91
CA LEU A 9 2.86 17.64 -8.33
C LEU A 9 1.79 16.56 -8.55
N LEU A 10 1.76 15.91 -9.72
CA LEU A 10 0.82 14.82 -9.99
C LEU A 10 1.10 13.62 -9.12
N SER A 11 2.38 13.24 -8.92
CA SER A 11 2.76 12.15 -8.02
C SER A 11 2.30 12.43 -6.58
N GLN A 12 2.58 13.64 -6.07
CA GLN A 12 2.15 14.04 -4.72
C GLN A 12 0.63 13.96 -4.56
N ARG A 13 -0.11 14.43 -5.55
CA ARG A 13 -1.57 14.40 -5.53
C ARG A 13 -2.10 12.96 -5.56
N ALA A 14 -1.57 12.11 -6.44
CA ALA A 14 -1.98 10.72 -6.56
C ALA A 14 -1.78 9.97 -5.25
N PHE A 15 -0.61 10.09 -4.61
CA PHE A 15 -0.37 9.44 -3.33
C PHE A 15 -1.21 10.03 -2.19
N ALA A 16 -1.39 11.35 -2.14
CA ALA A 16 -2.20 11.96 -1.09
C ALA A 16 -3.68 11.54 -1.18
N GLU A 17 -4.24 11.51 -2.38
CA GLU A 17 -5.64 11.10 -2.61
C GLU A 17 -5.81 9.58 -2.43
N GLY A 18 -4.91 8.76 -2.97
CA GLY A 18 -4.93 7.31 -2.82
C GLY A 18 -4.77 6.88 -1.35
N SER A 19 -3.79 7.44 -0.64
CA SER A 19 -3.59 7.16 0.79
C SER A 19 -4.81 7.55 1.63
N ARG A 20 -5.47 8.67 1.32
CA ARG A 20 -6.69 9.09 2.01
C ARG A 20 -7.84 8.11 1.74
N ALA A 21 -8.00 7.65 0.50
CA ALA A 21 -9.00 6.65 0.14
C ALA A 21 -8.75 5.33 0.89
N LEU A 22 -7.51 4.83 0.88
CA LEU A 22 -7.13 3.61 1.60
C LEU A 22 -7.37 3.74 3.11
N ASN A 23 -6.97 4.85 3.73
CA ASN A 23 -7.20 5.10 5.16
C ASN A 23 -8.70 5.15 5.49
N THR A 24 -9.52 5.75 4.63
CA THR A 24 -10.97 5.78 4.81
C THR A 24 -11.56 4.38 4.72
N TYR A 25 -11.13 3.58 3.75
CA TYR A 25 -11.55 2.19 3.62
C TYR A 25 -11.18 1.36 4.85
N ILE A 26 -9.95 1.50 5.36
CA ILE A 26 -9.49 0.86 6.60
C ILE A 26 -10.36 1.29 7.80
N GLY A 27 -10.73 2.57 7.88
CA GLY A 27 -11.66 3.07 8.90
C GLY A 27 -13.02 2.41 8.84
N VAL A 28 -13.59 2.24 7.64
CA VAL A 28 -14.86 1.51 7.44
C VAL A 28 -14.75 0.05 7.83
N LEU A 29 -13.64 -0.61 7.47
CA LEU A 29 -13.39 -2.00 7.90
C LEU A 29 -13.28 -2.12 9.42
N PHE A 30 -12.65 -1.14 10.08
CA PHE A 30 -12.58 -1.11 11.55
C PHE A 30 -13.97 -1.00 12.16
N ASP A 31 -14.82 -0.10 11.69
CA ASP A 31 -16.19 0.04 12.17
C ASP A 31 -17.01 -1.23 11.93
N GLN A 32 -16.85 -1.88 10.78
CA GLN A 32 -17.50 -3.14 10.48
C GLN A 32 -17.04 -4.27 11.42
N HIS A 33 -15.74 -4.34 11.70
CA HIS A 33 -15.16 -5.33 12.60
C HIS A 33 -15.69 -5.17 14.02
N GLU A 34 -15.77 -3.93 14.53
CA GLU A 34 -16.18 -3.65 15.91
C GLU A 34 -17.72 -3.69 16.09
N HIS A 35 -18.48 -3.24 15.09
CA HIS A 35 -19.89 -2.90 15.31
C HIS A 35 -20.89 -3.69 14.45
N SER A 36 -20.46 -4.43 13.44
CA SER A 36 -21.40 -5.22 12.64
C SER A 36 -22.08 -6.29 13.49
N LYS A 37 -23.38 -6.47 13.29
CA LYS A 37 -24.14 -7.55 13.91
C LYS A 37 -23.95 -8.91 13.21
N ASP A 38 -23.50 -8.87 11.95
CA ASP A 38 -23.20 -10.06 11.17
C ASP A 38 -21.79 -10.55 11.45
N GLU A 39 -21.63 -11.77 11.94
CA GLU A 39 -20.36 -12.37 12.30
C GLU A 39 -19.46 -12.62 11.06
N ALA A 40 -20.03 -12.95 9.93
CA ALA A 40 -19.29 -13.14 8.69
C ALA A 40 -18.64 -11.83 8.23
N SER A 41 -19.40 -10.73 8.27
CA SER A 41 -18.91 -9.38 7.97
C SER A 41 -17.80 -8.96 8.94
N ARG A 42 -17.95 -9.19 10.24
CA ARG A 42 -16.89 -8.90 11.23
C ARG A 42 -15.61 -9.66 10.94
N THR A 43 -15.72 -10.96 10.68
CA THR A 43 -14.57 -11.82 10.40
C THR A 43 -13.85 -11.37 9.13
N ARG A 44 -14.60 -11.11 8.05
CA ARG A 44 -14.03 -10.61 6.79
C ARG A 44 -13.33 -9.26 6.99
N ALA A 45 -13.98 -8.32 7.67
CA ALA A 45 -13.40 -7.01 7.95
C ALA A 45 -12.11 -7.12 8.76
N GLY A 46 -12.06 -7.96 9.81
CA GLY A 46 -10.86 -8.21 10.61
C GLY A 46 -9.71 -8.82 9.79
N GLN A 47 -10.01 -9.72 8.85
CA GLN A 47 -9.00 -10.28 7.94
C GLN A 47 -8.41 -9.21 7.01
N LEU A 48 -9.25 -8.36 6.40
CA LEU A 48 -8.80 -7.26 5.56
C LEU A 48 -8.03 -6.20 6.34
N LEU A 49 -8.47 -5.84 7.54
CA LEU A 49 -7.70 -4.96 8.44
C LEU A 49 -6.31 -5.50 8.70
N GLY A 50 -6.21 -6.80 9.04
CA GLY A 50 -4.93 -7.45 9.28
C GLY A 50 -4.00 -7.40 8.07
N LEU A 51 -4.53 -7.53 6.85
CA LEU A 51 -3.77 -7.45 5.60
C LEU A 51 -3.34 -6.01 5.27
N LEU A 52 -4.26 -5.04 5.39
CA LEU A 52 -4.05 -3.67 4.91
C LEU A 52 -3.24 -2.81 5.88
N THR A 53 -3.26 -3.09 7.18
CA THR A 53 -2.52 -2.32 8.19
C THR A 53 -1.02 -2.22 7.90
N PRO A 54 -0.27 -3.31 7.65
CA PRO A 54 1.15 -3.20 7.31
C PRO A 54 1.39 -2.49 5.97
N ILE A 55 0.49 -2.60 5.00
CA ILE A 55 0.57 -1.85 3.73
C ILE A 55 0.39 -0.36 4.02
N CYS A 56 -0.67 0.02 4.71
CA CYS A 56 -0.96 1.41 5.05
C CYS A 56 0.19 2.06 5.81
N LYS A 57 0.74 1.38 6.82
CA LYS A 57 1.85 1.91 7.62
C LYS A 57 3.17 1.93 6.82
N GLY A 58 3.58 0.82 6.24
CA GLY A 58 4.88 0.69 5.59
C GLY A 58 4.96 1.48 4.29
N PHE A 59 4.07 1.20 3.35
CA PHE A 59 4.00 1.92 2.08
C PHE A 59 3.65 3.40 2.27
N GLY A 60 2.69 3.71 3.16
CA GLY A 60 2.30 5.10 3.43
C GLY A 60 3.44 5.95 3.98
N SER A 61 4.31 5.39 4.86
CA SER A 61 5.47 6.12 5.39
C SER A 61 6.58 6.33 4.34
N GLU A 62 6.81 5.35 3.45
CA GLU A 62 7.75 5.49 2.35
C GLU A 62 7.29 6.55 1.35
N MET A 63 6.04 6.46 0.90
CA MET A 63 5.46 7.43 -0.05
C MET A 63 5.30 8.82 0.55
N GLY A 64 5.01 8.92 1.84
CA GLY A 64 4.99 10.20 2.55
C GLY A 64 6.36 10.87 2.54
N THR A 65 7.43 10.11 2.78
CA THR A 65 8.80 10.62 2.71
C THR A 65 9.16 11.05 1.29
N GLU A 66 8.81 10.25 0.28
CA GLU A 66 9.02 10.62 -1.12
C GLU A 66 8.26 11.91 -1.48
N ASN A 67 7.00 12.01 -1.10
CA ASN A 67 6.16 13.18 -1.38
C ASN A 67 6.68 14.46 -0.75
N THR A 68 7.17 14.41 0.49
CA THR A 68 7.76 15.58 1.14
C THR A 68 9.08 16.01 0.47
N ASN A 69 9.90 15.08 -0.01
CA ASN A 69 11.06 15.39 -0.82
C ASN A 69 10.69 16.00 -2.18
N LEU A 70 9.66 15.49 -2.86
CA LEU A 70 9.15 16.08 -4.10
C LEU A 70 8.59 17.49 -3.86
N ALA A 71 7.92 17.72 -2.73
CA ALA A 71 7.45 19.04 -2.36
C ALA A 71 8.61 20.01 -2.17
N LEU A 72 9.62 19.64 -1.43
CA LEU A 72 10.84 20.44 -1.24
C LEU A 72 11.49 20.76 -2.60
N GLN A 73 11.59 19.76 -3.48
CA GLN A 73 12.14 19.94 -4.83
C GLN A 73 11.33 20.95 -5.67
N CYS A 74 9.99 20.96 -5.55
CA CYS A 74 9.13 21.92 -6.23
C CYS A 74 9.40 23.38 -5.78
N PHE A 75 9.80 23.60 -4.54
CA PHE A 75 10.19 24.91 -4.00
C PHE A 75 11.62 25.33 -4.42
N GLY A 76 12.41 24.41 -5.00
CA GLY A 76 13.79 24.65 -5.34
C GLY A 76 14.63 25.02 -4.12
N GLY A 77 15.61 25.93 -4.26
CA GLY A 77 16.46 26.35 -3.15
C GLY A 77 15.71 26.94 -1.95
N HIS A 78 14.56 27.55 -2.18
CA HIS A 78 13.69 28.06 -1.10
C HIS A 78 13.10 26.95 -0.24
N GLY A 79 12.89 25.77 -0.79
CA GLY A 79 12.38 24.61 -0.02
C GLY A 79 13.39 24.10 1.02
N PHE A 80 14.66 24.34 0.80
CA PHE A 80 15.75 23.88 1.69
C PHE A 80 16.00 24.79 2.90
N ILE A 81 15.70 26.09 2.80
CA ILE A 81 15.95 27.04 3.88
C ILE A 81 14.87 26.99 4.95
N ALA A 82 15.27 27.08 6.22
CA ALA A 82 14.39 26.93 7.38
C ALA A 82 13.23 27.94 7.41
N GLU A 83 13.47 29.17 6.93
CA GLU A 83 12.48 30.25 6.91
C GLU A 83 11.24 29.92 6.05
N THR A 84 11.37 29.03 5.05
CA THR A 84 10.24 28.56 4.25
C THR A 84 9.40 27.50 4.98
N GLY A 85 10.03 26.75 5.89
CA GLY A 85 9.37 25.72 6.70
C GLY A 85 9.08 24.40 5.97
N VAL A 86 9.32 24.30 4.67
CA VAL A 86 9.04 23.08 3.88
C VAL A 86 9.99 21.93 4.23
N GLU A 87 11.25 22.24 4.57
CA GLU A 87 12.26 21.24 4.96
C GLU A 87 11.83 20.45 6.21
N GLN A 88 11.06 21.07 7.11
CA GLN A 88 10.59 20.43 8.34
C GLN A 88 9.67 19.23 8.05
N PHE A 89 8.85 19.29 7.00
CA PHE A 89 7.98 18.16 6.61
C PHE A 89 8.78 16.92 6.22
N VAL A 90 9.96 17.08 5.58
CA VAL A 90 10.84 15.95 5.24
C VAL A 90 11.35 15.28 6.52
N ARG A 91 11.79 16.10 7.49
CA ARG A 91 12.27 15.60 8.78
C ARG A 91 11.16 14.91 9.58
N ASP A 92 9.98 15.53 9.66
CA ASP A 92 8.84 14.99 10.39
C ASP A 92 8.32 13.69 9.78
N MET A 93 8.36 13.59 8.45
CA MET A 93 7.92 12.38 7.77
C MET A 93 8.92 11.23 7.92
N ARG A 94 10.22 11.52 7.98
CA ARG A 94 11.28 10.50 8.05
C ARG A 94 11.18 9.59 9.27
N ILE A 95 10.76 10.11 10.42
CA ILE A 95 10.62 9.31 11.64
C ILE A 95 9.54 8.21 11.50
N THR A 96 8.54 8.43 10.66
CA THR A 96 7.43 7.47 10.49
C THR A 96 7.89 6.13 9.89
N GLN A 97 9.01 6.10 9.17
CA GLN A 97 9.61 4.86 8.66
C GLN A 97 10.35 4.06 9.73
N LEU A 98 10.66 4.66 10.89
CA LEU A 98 11.52 4.08 11.91
C LEU A 98 10.74 3.52 13.10
N TYR A 99 9.74 4.25 13.59
CA TYR A 99 8.98 3.87 14.79
C TYR A 99 7.78 2.98 14.43
N GLU A 100 7.20 2.33 15.44
CA GLU A 100 6.03 1.44 15.30
C GLU A 100 6.21 0.31 14.26
N GLY A 101 7.42 -0.20 14.19
CA GLY A 101 7.85 -1.17 13.18
C GLY A 101 8.40 -0.50 11.93
N THR A 102 9.66 -0.79 11.62
CA THR A 102 10.31 -0.30 10.39
C THR A 102 9.63 -0.85 9.14
N THR A 103 9.92 -0.28 7.98
CA THR A 103 9.43 -0.76 6.68
C THR A 103 9.70 -2.26 6.50
N GLY A 104 10.89 -2.75 6.88
CA GLY A 104 11.22 -4.19 6.81
C GLY A 104 10.36 -5.05 7.75
N ILE A 105 10.05 -4.57 8.95
CA ILE A 105 9.15 -5.28 9.89
C ILE A 105 7.72 -5.33 9.33
N GLN A 106 7.23 -4.25 8.75
CA GLN A 106 5.90 -4.21 8.11
C GLN A 106 5.86 -5.14 6.89
N GLY A 107 6.93 -5.18 6.09
CA GLY A 107 7.06 -6.09 4.95
C GLY A 107 7.02 -7.56 5.36
N LEU A 108 7.76 -7.92 6.43
CA LEU A 108 7.73 -9.27 6.99
C LEU A 108 6.37 -9.62 7.60
N ASP A 109 5.73 -8.69 8.30
CA ASP A 109 4.37 -8.92 8.83
C ASP A 109 3.37 -9.18 7.69
N LEU A 110 3.40 -8.35 6.64
CA LEU A 110 2.55 -8.54 5.47
C LEU A 110 2.80 -9.89 4.81
N LEU A 111 4.04 -10.14 4.39
CA LEU A 111 4.37 -11.31 3.58
C LEU A 111 4.27 -12.60 4.39
N ALA A 112 5.03 -12.71 5.47
CA ALA A 112 5.14 -13.97 6.21
C ALA A 112 3.89 -14.27 7.04
N ARG A 113 3.39 -13.29 7.82
CA ARG A 113 2.30 -13.54 8.78
C ARG A 113 0.91 -13.43 8.14
N LYS A 114 0.67 -12.38 7.34
CA LYS A 114 -0.69 -12.12 6.80
C LYS A 114 -0.97 -12.92 5.54
N VAL A 115 -0.05 -12.95 4.60
CA VAL A 115 -0.26 -13.63 3.32
C VAL A 115 0.10 -15.11 3.41
N LEU A 116 1.35 -15.45 3.69
CA LEU A 116 1.78 -16.85 3.71
C LEU A 116 1.21 -17.60 4.92
N GLY A 117 1.13 -16.99 6.07
CA GLY A 117 0.53 -17.59 7.28
C GLY A 117 -0.95 -17.95 7.11
N SER A 118 -1.68 -17.23 6.25
CA SER A 118 -3.06 -17.56 5.85
C SER A 118 -3.15 -18.46 4.61
N GLN A 119 -2.02 -18.95 4.10
CA GLN A 119 -1.94 -19.69 2.82
C GLN A 119 -2.57 -18.91 1.65
N GLY A 120 -2.44 -17.59 1.66
CA GLY A 120 -2.99 -16.69 0.65
C GLY A 120 -4.50 -16.39 0.79
N ALA A 121 -5.19 -16.96 1.77
CA ALA A 121 -6.63 -16.80 1.93
C ALA A 121 -7.04 -15.33 2.13
N THR A 122 -6.29 -14.60 2.96
CA THR A 122 -6.56 -13.18 3.23
C THR A 122 -6.34 -12.31 1.99
N LEU A 123 -5.27 -12.57 1.25
CA LEU A 123 -5.00 -11.88 -0.02
C LEU A 123 -6.10 -12.18 -1.06
N LYS A 124 -6.59 -13.41 -1.08
CA LYS A 124 -7.69 -13.82 -1.97
C LYS A 124 -8.95 -12.99 -1.74
N ILE A 125 -9.31 -12.70 -0.49
CA ILE A 125 -10.49 -11.88 -0.17
C ILE A 125 -10.38 -10.49 -0.84
N LEU A 126 -9.26 -9.81 -0.68
CA LEU A 126 -9.04 -8.49 -1.28
C LEU A 126 -9.04 -8.54 -2.81
N THR A 127 -8.32 -9.51 -3.38
CA THR A 127 -8.21 -9.60 -4.84
C THR A 127 -9.49 -10.09 -5.53
N ASP A 128 -10.34 -10.84 -4.84
CA ASP A 128 -11.69 -11.17 -5.32
C ASP A 128 -12.58 -9.91 -5.33
N GLU A 129 -12.53 -9.09 -4.27
CA GLU A 129 -13.25 -7.82 -4.21
C GLU A 129 -12.85 -6.86 -5.35
N VAL A 130 -11.56 -6.77 -5.62
CA VAL A 130 -11.05 -5.98 -6.77
C VAL A 130 -11.56 -6.57 -8.10
N ALA A 131 -11.59 -7.88 -8.24
CA ALA A 131 -12.08 -8.53 -9.46
C ALA A 131 -13.59 -8.29 -9.67
N GLU A 132 -14.38 -8.35 -8.60
CA GLU A 132 -15.82 -8.03 -8.62
C GLU A 132 -16.05 -6.57 -9.03
N PHE A 133 -15.34 -5.63 -8.40
CA PHE A 133 -15.39 -4.22 -8.78
C PHE A 133 -15.05 -4.01 -10.26
N CYS A 134 -14.00 -4.64 -10.76
CA CYS A 134 -13.60 -4.53 -12.17
C CYS A 134 -14.66 -5.10 -13.12
N ALA A 135 -15.29 -6.22 -12.74
CA ALA A 135 -16.36 -6.84 -13.54
C ALA A 135 -17.61 -5.95 -13.61
N GLU A 136 -18.00 -5.32 -12.50
CA GLU A 136 -19.14 -4.41 -12.43
C GLU A 136 -18.94 -3.12 -13.21
N HIS A 137 -17.67 -2.67 -13.39
CA HIS A 137 -17.35 -1.38 -13.97
C HIS A 137 -16.63 -1.46 -15.33
N VAL A 138 -16.58 -2.64 -15.94
CA VAL A 138 -15.87 -2.86 -17.22
C VAL A 138 -16.37 -1.96 -18.36
N ASP A 139 -17.64 -1.58 -18.35
CA ASP A 139 -18.26 -0.74 -19.35
C ASP A 139 -18.20 0.78 -19.03
N VAL A 140 -17.64 1.16 -17.88
CA VAL A 140 -17.48 2.57 -17.51
C VAL A 140 -16.27 3.17 -18.22
N ASP A 141 -16.49 4.00 -19.23
CA ASP A 141 -15.44 4.55 -20.10
C ASP A 141 -14.28 5.22 -19.33
N ALA A 142 -14.59 5.96 -18.26
CA ALA A 142 -13.57 6.62 -17.42
C ALA A 142 -12.66 5.64 -16.67
N LEU A 143 -13.08 4.40 -16.47
CA LEU A 143 -12.35 3.38 -15.70
C LEU A 143 -11.65 2.35 -16.59
N LYS A 144 -11.99 2.25 -17.88
CA LYS A 144 -11.45 1.22 -18.79
C LYS A 144 -9.93 1.16 -18.81
N MET A 145 -9.26 2.31 -18.80
CA MET A 145 -7.80 2.38 -18.84
C MET A 145 -7.13 1.86 -17.56
N PHE A 146 -7.86 1.76 -16.45
CA PHE A 146 -7.35 1.30 -15.15
C PHE A 146 -7.70 -0.16 -14.87
N ILE A 147 -8.87 -0.64 -15.32
CA ILE A 147 -9.39 -1.98 -15.01
C ILE A 147 -8.44 -3.09 -15.49
N THR A 148 -8.02 -3.06 -16.75
CA THR A 148 -7.14 -4.09 -17.30
C THR A 148 -5.78 -4.17 -16.59
N PRO A 149 -5.07 -3.05 -16.37
CA PRO A 149 -3.85 -3.07 -15.57
C PRO A 149 -4.06 -3.55 -14.13
N LEU A 150 -5.14 -3.13 -13.48
CA LEU A 150 -5.45 -3.52 -12.10
C LEU A 150 -5.67 -5.04 -11.97
N LEU A 151 -6.45 -5.63 -12.87
CA LEU A 151 -6.64 -7.08 -12.91
C LEU A 151 -5.34 -7.85 -13.16
N ALA A 152 -4.48 -7.34 -14.05
CA ALA A 152 -3.17 -7.94 -14.31
C ALA A 152 -2.28 -7.89 -13.06
N LEU A 153 -2.24 -6.75 -12.36
CA LEU A 153 -1.45 -6.57 -11.15
C LEU A 153 -1.96 -7.44 -9.99
N THR A 154 -3.26 -7.56 -9.79
CA THR A 154 -3.82 -8.45 -8.75
C THR A 154 -3.55 -9.92 -9.03
N THR A 155 -3.57 -10.33 -10.30
CA THR A 155 -3.17 -11.68 -10.72
C THR A 155 -1.68 -11.92 -10.46
N GLN A 156 -0.83 -10.95 -10.80
CA GLN A 156 0.60 -11.00 -10.53
C GLN A 156 0.88 -11.07 -9.03
N TRP A 157 0.14 -10.33 -8.20
CA TRP A 157 0.30 -10.35 -6.75
C TRP A 157 0.08 -11.74 -6.17
N ARG A 158 -0.99 -12.43 -6.58
CA ARG A 158 -1.24 -13.82 -6.17
C ARG A 158 -0.13 -14.77 -6.62
N SER A 159 0.31 -14.67 -7.88
CA SER A 159 1.37 -15.50 -8.44
C SER A 159 2.70 -15.31 -7.70
N LEU A 160 3.09 -14.05 -7.48
CA LEU A 160 4.30 -13.68 -6.75
C LEU A 160 4.27 -14.21 -5.29
N SER A 161 3.12 -14.10 -4.62
CA SER A 161 2.95 -14.62 -3.26
C SER A 161 3.16 -16.13 -3.21
N ALA A 162 2.61 -16.87 -4.15
CA ALA A 162 2.78 -18.31 -4.25
C ALA A 162 4.22 -18.71 -4.57
N GLU A 163 4.90 -17.96 -5.43
CA GLU A 163 6.30 -18.18 -5.81
C GLU A 163 7.23 -17.97 -4.62
N ILE A 164 7.11 -16.84 -3.92
CA ILE A 164 7.91 -16.55 -2.73
C ILE A 164 7.65 -17.60 -1.63
N GLY A 165 6.39 -18.01 -1.43
CA GLY A 165 6.05 -19.04 -0.45
C GLY A 165 6.72 -20.38 -0.76
N ARG A 166 6.80 -20.79 -2.02
CA ARG A 166 7.54 -21.99 -2.43
C ARG A 166 9.05 -21.85 -2.21
N ALA A 167 9.61 -20.72 -2.65
CA ALA A 167 11.04 -20.46 -2.50
C ALA A 167 11.46 -20.46 -1.01
N ALA A 168 10.67 -19.88 -0.13
CA ALA A 168 10.92 -19.86 1.31
C ALA A 168 10.88 -21.25 1.96
N THR A 169 10.06 -22.16 1.42
CA THR A 169 9.98 -23.54 1.91
C THR A 169 11.13 -24.40 1.40
N GLU A 170 11.54 -24.20 0.14
CA GLU A 170 12.55 -25.02 -0.54
C GLU A 170 14.00 -24.59 -0.25
N LYS A 171 14.22 -23.30 0.05
CA LYS A 171 15.58 -22.74 0.22
C LYS A 171 15.86 -22.36 1.66
N THR A 172 15.57 -21.10 2.03
CA THR A 172 15.87 -20.58 3.38
C THR A 172 14.88 -19.50 3.79
N ALA A 173 14.82 -19.21 5.10
CA ALA A 173 14.07 -18.09 5.65
C ALA A 173 14.59 -16.72 5.16
N ASP A 174 15.83 -16.65 4.68
CA ASP A 174 16.43 -15.41 4.15
C ASP A 174 15.72 -14.93 2.87
N GLU A 175 15.14 -15.86 2.09
CA GLU A 175 14.33 -15.53 0.91
C GLU A 175 13.13 -14.63 1.28
N LEU A 176 12.48 -14.89 2.42
CA LEU A 176 11.40 -14.03 2.91
C LEU A 176 11.90 -12.64 3.30
N GLY A 177 13.04 -12.59 3.99
CA GLY A 177 13.65 -11.33 4.43
C GLY A 177 14.04 -10.45 3.24
N SER A 178 14.64 -11.04 2.21
CA SER A 178 15.08 -10.31 1.01
C SER A 178 13.92 -9.78 0.16
N ALA A 179 12.80 -10.51 0.10
CA ALA A 179 11.64 -10.13 -0.70
C ALA A 179 10.69 -9.15 0.02
N ALA A 180 10.75 -9.07 1.35
CA ALA A 180 9.68 -8.48 2.17
C ALA A 180 9.40 -7.00 1.85
N VAL A 181 10.45 -6.18 1.67
CA VAL A 181 10.27 -4.75 1.41
C VAL A 181 9.72 -4.51 0.00
N ASP A 182 10.30 -5.16 -1.01
CA ASP A 182 9.83 -5.02 -2.39
C ASP A 182 8.40 -5.54 -2.54
N TYR A 183 8.06 -6.63 -1.84
CA TYR A 183 6.71 -7.16 -1.79
C TYR A 183 5.72 -6.16 -1.17
N LEU A 184 6.11 -5.50 -0.06
CA LEU A 184 5.30 -4.44 0.56
C LEU A 184 5.08 -3.27 -0.40
N MET A 185 6.15 -2.81 -1.07
CA MET A 185 6.06 -1.70 -2.02
C MET A 185 5.17 -2.05 -3.20
N PHE A 186 5.34 -3.23 -3.78
CA PHE A 186 4.46 -3.73 -4.84
C PHE A 186 2.99 -3.78 -4.37
N SER A 187 2.74 -4.35 -3.18
CA SER A 187 1.40 -4.44 -2.60
C SER A 187 0.75 -3.06 -2.45
N GLY A 188 1.51 -2.07 -1.98
CA GLY A 188 1.04 -0.70 -1.83
C GLY A 188 0.68 -0.01 -3.14
N TYR A 189 1.39 -0.31 -4.23
CA TYR A 189 1.04 0.21 -5.57
C TYR A 189 -0.21 -0.45 -6.17
N VAL A 190 -0.57 -1.64 -5.73
CA VAL A 190 -1.76 -2.37 -6.23
C VAL A 190 -3.01 -2.02 -5.43
N THR A 191 -2.84 -1.65 -4.14
CA THR A 191 -3.94 -1.32 -3.23
C THR A 191 -4.40 0.12 -3.40
#